data_4366c0a007084d87e21cb8e7cb851c27
#
_entry.id   4366c0a007084d87e21cb8e7cb851c27
#
_cell.length_a   1.000
_cell.length_b   1.000
_cell.length_c   1.000
_cell.angle_alpha   90.00
_cell.angle_beta   90.00
_cell.angle_gamma   90.00
#
_symmetry.space_group_name_H-M   'P 1'
#
loop_
_entity.id
_entity.type
_entity.pdbx_description
1 polymer ?
#
loop_
_entity_poly.entity_id
_entity_poly.type
_entity_poly.pdbx_seq_one_letter_code
_entity_poly.pdbx_strand_id
1 'polypeptide(L)'
;VTRVAIIGGHGKIALRLARILADRGDQVTSIIRNPEHAHDVAETGATPVVADVETLDTTGIATAISEHDAVVWAAGAGGGDQARTYAVDRDAAIRSMDAALRAGVDRYVMVSYFGAGPDHGVPEDNSFHAYAEAKAAADTYLKSTELDWTILGPSRLTDEPGTGAIAVGGDRTDGDEVSRDNVAAVAAVVLARPSTVHQVIEFNDGDTPIPDALAAS
;
A
#
# COMPACT_ATOMS: atom_id res chain seq x y z
N VAL A 1 -6.68 -13.56 -14.59
CA VAL A 1 -7.31 -12.26 -14.31
C VAL A 1 -7.60 -12.20 -12.83
N THR A 2 -6.94 -11.29 -12.13
CA THR A 2 -7.11 -11.07 -10.69
C THR A 2 -7.96 -9.81 -10.48
N ARG A 3 -8.90 -9.85 -9.53
CA ARG A 3 -9.71 -8.68 -9.14
C ARG A 3 -9.04 -8.01 -7.95
N VAL A 4 -8.56 -6.78 -8.14
CA VAL A 4 -7.78 -6.06 -7.11
C VAL A 4 -8.51 -4.79 -6.69
N ALA A 5 -8.76 -4.64 -5.39
CA ALA A 5 -9.24 -3.41 -4.79
C ALA A 5 -8.04 -2.58 -4.28
N ILE A 6 -7.91 -1.34 -4.73
CA ILE A 6 -6.88 -0.40 -4.26
C ILE A 6 -7.55 0.67 -3.40
N ILE A 7 -7.29 0.67 -2.11
CA ILE A 7 -7.78 1.69 -1.17
C ILE A 7 -6.79 2.88 -1.18
N GLY A 8 -7.32 4.08 -1.38
CA GLY A 8 -6.51 5.28 -1.66
C GLY A 8 -6.17 5.42 -3.14
N GLY A 9 -7.09 5.00 -4.01
CA GLY A 9 -6.91 4.77 -5.44
C GLY A 9 -6.47 5.96 -6.29
N HIS A 10 -6.53 7.19 -5.78
CA HIS A 10 -6.00 8.40 -6.46
C HIS A 10 -4.59 8.79 -5.98
N GLY A 11 -4.01 8.05 -5.03
CA GLY A 11 -2.62 8.27 -4.61
C GLY A 11 -1.63 8.05 -5.77
N LYS A 12 -0.48 8.77 -5.74
CA LYS A 12 0.51 8.69 -6.82
C LYS A 12 1.01 7.26 -7.11
N ILE A 13 1.17 6.43 -6.08
CA ILE A 13 1.53 5.01 -6.24
C ILE A 13 0.32 4.23 -6.78
N ALA A 14 -0.87 4.49 -6.24
CA ALA A 14 -2.09 3.79 -6.61
C ALA A 14 -2.46 3.93 -8.09
N LEU A 15 -2.37 5.14 -8.65
CA LEU A 15 -2.63 5.40 -10.08
C LEU A 15 -1.64 4.64 -10.99
N ARG A 16 -0.36 4.58 -10.60
CA ARG A 16 0.68 3.83 -11.31
C ARG A 16 0.41 2.32 -11.24
N LEU A 17 0.10 1.83 -10.05
CA LEU A 17 -0.24 0.42 -9.84
C LEU A 17 -1.49 0.02 -10.64
N ALA A 18 -2.54 0.85 -10.59
CA ALA A 18 -3.77 0.60 -11.31
C ALA A 18 -3.52 0.44 -12.83
N ARG A 19 -2.69 1.29 -13.42
CA ARG A 19 -2.30 1.19 -14.83
C ARG A 19 -1.54 -0.11 -15.12
N ILE A 20 -0.53 -0.45 -14.31
CA ILE A 20 0.24 -1.70 -14.48
C ILE A 20 -0.67 -2.92 -14.44
N LEU A 21 -1.60 -2.96 -13.48
CA LEU A 21 -2.52 -4.09 -13.33
C LEU A 21 -3.54 -4.16 -14.48
N ALA A 22 -4.10 -3.03 -14.89
CA ALA A 22 -5.02 -2.96 -16.03
C ALA A 22 -4.35 -3.37 -17.35
N ASP A 23 -3.12 -2.90 -17.60
CA ASP A 23 -2.32 -3.29 -18.78
C ASP A 23 -1.98 -4.80 -18.77
N ARG A 24 -1.87 -5.40 -17.59
CA ARG A 24 -1.70 -6.85 -17.40
C ARG A 24 -2.99 -7.65 -17.65
N GLY A 25 -4.14 -6.96 -17.74
CA GLY A 25 -5.45 -7.56 -17.95
C GLY A 25 -6.20 -7.91 -16.65
N ASP A 26 -5.76 -7.41 -15.51
CA ASP A 26 -6.48 -7.56 -14.24
C ASP A 26 -7.67 -6.59 -14.13
N GLN A 27 -8.65 -6.95 -13.32
CA GLN A 27 -9.78 -6.07 -12.99
C GLN A 27 -9.44 -5.25 -11.76
N VAL A 28 -9.34 -3.94 -11.94
CA VAL A 28 -8.93 -3.04 -10.85
C VAL A 28 -10.10 -2.16 -10.44
N THR A 29 -10.39 -2.15 -9.14
CA THR A 29 -11.29 -1.19 -8.50
C THR A 29 -10.47 -0.25 -7.63
N SER A 30 -10.49 1.04 -7.94
CA SER A 30 -9.81 2.07 -7.14
C SER A 30 -10.82 2.79 -6.25
N ILE A 31 -10.69 2.58 -4.93
CA ILE A 31 -11.54 3.19 -3.91
C ILE A 31 -11.00 4.58 -3.60
N ILE A 32 -11.80 5.61 -3.86
CA ILE A 32 -11.44 7.02 -3.73
C ILE A 32 -12.43 7.76 -2.84
N ARG A 33 -11.97 8.76 -2.10
CA ARG A 33 -12.81 9.59 -1.24
C ARG A 33 -13.51 10.72 -2.03
N ASN A 34 -12.76 11.40 -2.92
CA ASN A 34 -13.27 12.54 -3.66
C ASN A 34 -13.77 12.09 -5.05
N PRO A 35 -15.07 12.28 -5.39
CA PRO A 35 -15.61 11.91 -6.69
C PRO A 35 -14.98 12.66 -7.87
N GLU A 36 -14.39 13.84 -7.66
CA GLU A 36 -13.67 14.58 -8.70
C GLU A 36 -12.47 13.83 -9.26
N HIS A 37 -11.90 12.89 -8.50
CA HIS A 37 -10.78 12.06 -8.90
C HIS A 37 -11.17 10.84 -9.77
N ALA A 38 -12.48 10.64 -10.03
CA ALA A 38 -12.94 9.47 -10.76
C ALA A 38 -12.44 9.43 -12.22
N HIS A 39 -12.27 10.59 -12.83
CA HIS A 39 -11.75 10.68 -14.20
C HIS A 39 -10.30 10.21 -14.30
N ASP A 40 -9.42 10.70 -13.42
CA ASP A 40 -8.00 10.33 -13.40
C ASP A 40 -7.81 8.82 -13.15
N VAL A 41 -8.65 8.26 -12.27
CA VAL A 41 -8.68 6.82 -12.01
C VAL A 41 -9.10 6.05 -13.27
N ALA A 42 -10.20 6.46 -13.92
CA ALA A 42 -10.69 5.79 -15.12
C ALA A 42 -9.66 5.79 -16.27
N GLU A 43 -8.85 6.84 -16.40
CA GLU A 43 -7.76 6.91 -17.38
C GLU A 43 -6.66 5.87 -17.17
N THR A 44 -6.57 5.26 -15.98
CA THR A 44 -5.65 4.15 -15.72
C THR A 44 -6.18 2.79 -16.19
N GLY A 45 -7.44 2.71 -16.59
CA GLY A 45 -8.14 1.46 -16.90
C GLY A 45 -8.85 0.85 -15.67
N ALA A 46 -8.74 1.47 -14.48
CA ALA A 46 -9.42 1.01 -13.27
C ALA A 46 -10.85 1.57 -13.18
N THR A 47 -11.71 0.86 -12.46
CA THR A 47 -13.06 1.33 -12.12
C THR A 47 -12.99 2.15 -10.83
N PRO A 48 -13.37 3.46 -10.85
CA PRO A 48 -13.44 4.26 -9.63
C PRO A 48 -14.67 3.90 -8.80
N VAL A 49 -14.49 3.71 -7.50
CA VAL A 49 -15.57 3.56 -6.51
C VAL A 49 -15.42 4.66 -5.46
N VAL A 50 -16.43 5.52 -5.35
CA VAL A 50 -16.42 6.60 -4.35
C VAL A 50 -16.88 6.04 -3.00
N ALA A 51 -15.92 5.93 -2.09
CA ALA A 51 -16.15 5.46 -0.72
C ALA A 51 -15.09 6.06 0.22
N ASP A 52 -15.54 6.77 1.26
CA ASP A 52 -14.63 7.37 2.24
C ASP A 52 -14.34 6.39 3.38
N VAL A 53 -13.21 5.68 3.27
CA VAL A 53 -12.77 4.70 4.28
C VAL A 53 -12.45 5.33 5.65
N GLU A 54 -12.25 6.64 5.72
CA GLU A 54 -12.06 7.36 6.98
C GLU A 54 -13.35 7.35 7.81
N THR A 55 -14.52 7.39 7.18
CA THR A 55 -15.84 7.48 7.81
C THR A 55 -16.62 6.17 7.79
N LEU A 56 -16.34 5.27 6.85
CA LEU A 56 -16.99 3.96 6.78
C LEU A 56 -16.61 3.05 7.95
N ASP A 57 -17.59 2.28 8.41
CA ASP A 57 -17.33 1.16 9.33
C ASP A 57 -16.76 -0.07 8.58
N THR A 58 -16.41 -1.10 9.34
CA THR A 58 -15.88 -2.36 8.78
C THR A 58 -16.86 -3.00 7.77
N THR A 59 -18.17 -2.88 7.98
CA THR A 59 -19.17 -3.43 7.07
C THR A 59 -19.21 -2.67 5.74
N GLY A 60 -19.17 -1.35 5.80
CA GLY A 60 -19.12 -0.50 4.62
C GLY A 60 -17.87 -0.73 3.77
N ILE A 61 -16.71 -0.85 4.42
CA ILE A 61 -15.46 -1.19 3.72
C ILE A 61 -15.54 -2.61 3.13
N ALA A 62 -16.02 -3.60 3.89
CA ALA A 62 -16.18 -4.98 3.40
C ALA A 62 -17.08 -5.06 2.17
N THR A 63 -18.15 -4.25 2.12
CA THR A 63 -19.01 -4.16 0.95
C THR A 63 -18.26 -3.57 -0.26
N ALA A 64 -17.43 -2.55 -0.05
CA ALA A 64 -16.67 -1.91 -1.13
C ALA A 64 -15.58 -2.81 -1.73
N ILE A 65 -15.02 -3.75 -0.94
CA ILE A 65 -13.96 -4.68 -1.37
C ILE A 65 -14.47 -6.10 -1.64
N SER A 66 -15.77 -6.36 -1.46
CA SER A 66 -16.35 -7.68 -1.73
C SER A 66 -16.11 -8.08 -3.18
N GLU A 67 -16.05 -9.40 -3.44
CA GLU A 67 -15.81 -9.96 -4.78
C GLU A 67 -14.42 -9.67 -5.40
N HIS A 68 -13.48 -9.13 -4.61
CA HIS A 68 -12.08 -9.02 -5.02
C HIS A 68 -11.24 -10.20 -4.53
N ASP A 69 -10.13 -10.44 -5.21
CA ASP A 69 -9.19 -11.51 -4.86
C ASP A 69 -8.03 -10.96 -4.01
N ALA A 70 -7.81 -9.64 -4.04
CA ALA A 70 -6.78 -8.97 -3.25
C ALA A 70 -7.15 -7.52 -2.92
N VAL A 71 -6.62 -7.03 -1.80
CA VAL A 71 -6.68 -5.63 -1.38
C VAL A 71 -5.27 -5.05 -1.33
N VAL A 72 -5.11 -3.84 -1.85
CA VAL A 72 -3.90 -3.02 -1.68
C VAL A 72 -4.26 -1.76 -0.90
N TRP A 73 -3.64 -1.57 0.26
CA TRP A 73 -3.72 -0.34 1.02
C TRP A 73 -2.63 0.63 0.57
N ALA A 74 -3.02 1.66 -0.15
CA ALA A 74 -2.15 2.76 -0.61
C ALA A 74 -2.68 4.14 -0.15
N ALA A 75 -3.63 4.15 0.81
CA ALA A 75 -4.13 5.38 1.40
C ALA A 75 -3.19 5.92 2.46
N GLY A 76 -3.26 7.22 2.67
CA GLY A 76 -2.58 7.94 3.75
C GLY A 76 -3.21 9.31 3.94
N ALA A 77 -3.03 9.88 5.12
CA ALA A 77 -3.57 11.20 5.46
C ALA A 77 -2.95 12.35 4.64
N GLY A 78 -1.77 12.13 4.05
CA GLY A 78 -1.07 13.15 3.26
C GLY A 78 -0.28 14.15 4.11
N GLY A 79 -0.10 13.90 5.41
CA GLY A 79 0.66 14.73 6.35
C GLY A 79 -0.12 15.94 6.90
N GLY A 80 0.47 16.62 7.87
CA GLY A 80 0.03 17.91 8.39
C GLY A 80 -0.94 17.90 9.57
N ASP A 81 -1.84 16.93 9.66
CA ASP A 81 -2.79 16.79 10.76
C ASP A 81 -2.60 15.44 11.47
N GLN A 82 -2.14 15.47 12.71
CA GLN A 82 -1.88 14.26 13.50
C GLN A 82 -3.17 13.45 13.75
N ALA A 83 -4.28 14.11 14.06
CA ALA A 83 -5.55 13.43 14.31
C ALA A 83 -5.99 12.66 13.07
N ARG A 84 -5.88 13.27 11.89
CA ARG A 84 -6.20 12.63 10.64
C ARG A 84 -5.20 11.53 10.26
N THR A 85 -3.92 11.69 10.61
CA THR A 85 -2.91 10.62 10.44
C THR A 85 -3.32 9.37 11.20
N TYR A 86 -3.70 9.49 12.48
CA TYR A 86 -4.19 8.33 13.24
C TYR A 86 -5.51 7.78 12.67
N ALA A 87 -6.44 8.65 12.29
CA ALA A 87 -7.73 8.21 11.76
C ALA A 87 -7.60 7.41 10.44
N VAL A 88 -6.67 7.79 9.56
CA VAL A 88 -6.47 7.14 8.26
C VAL A 88 -5.39 6.06 8.34
N ASP A 89 -4.16 6.42 8.70
CA ASP A 89 -3.00 5.54 8.58
C ASP A 89 -2.97 4.42 9.62
N ARG A 90 -3.73 4.55 10.71
CA ARG A 90 -3.93 3.52 11.73
C ARG A 90 -5.36 2.96 11.70
N ASP A 91 -6.35 3.78 12.07
CA ASP A 91 -7.69 3.28 12.39
C ASP A 91 -8.45 2.78 11.16
N ALA A 92 -8.43 3.53 10.05
CA ALA A 92 -9.05 3.09 8.80
C ALA A 92 -8.27 1.92 8.17
N ALA A 93 -6.93 1.91 8.28
CA ALA A 93 -6.11 0.78 7.84
C ALA A 93 -6.50 -0.51 8.59
N ILE A 94 -6.57 -0.47 9.92
CA ILE A 94 -6.98 -1.62 10.74
C ILE A 94 -8.40 -2.07 10.38
N ARG A 95 -9.35 -1.13 10.28
CA ARG A 95 -10.73 -1.47 9.87
C ARG A 95 -10.79 -2.13 8.49
N SER A 96 -9.90 -1.75 7.57
CA SER A 96 -9.85 -2.37 6.24
C SER A 96 -9.31 -3.80 6.25
N MET A 97 -8.42 -4.12 7.19
CA MET A 97 -7.95 -5.50 7.42
C MET A 97 -9.07 -6.39 7.97
N ASP A 98 -9.80 -5.88 8.98
CA ASP A 98 -11.00 -6.57 9.50
C ASP A 98 -12.07 -6.74 8.41
N ALA A 99 -12.22 -5.74 7.55
CA ALA A 99 -13.14 -5.78 6.41
C ALA A 99 -12.72 -6.84 5.37
N ALA A 100 -11.42 -6.98 5.10
CA ALA A 100 -10.88 -7.99 4.20
C ALA A 100 -11.16 -9.40 4.73
N LEU A 101 -10.86 -9.66 6.02
CA LEU A 101 -11.21 -10.93 6.69
C LEU A 101 -12.69 -11.22 6.61
N ARG A 102 -13.55 -10.23 6.89
CA ARG A 102 -15.00 -10.36 6.85
C ARG A 102 -15.54 -10.63 5.44
N ALA A 103 -14.92 -10.07 4.43
CA ALA A 103 -15.29 -10.24 3.02
C ALA A 103 -14.71 -11.53 2.40
N GLY A 104 -13.83 -12.24 3.11
CA GLY A 104 -13.12 -13.42 2.60
C GLY A 104 -12.09 -13.07 1.52
N VAL A 105 -11.48 -11.88 1.62
CA VAL A 105 -10.41 -11.43 0.72
C VAL A 105 -9.10 -11.57 1.45
N ASP A 106 -8.45 -12.72 1.32
CA ASP A 106 -7.30 -13.08 2.14
C ASP A 106 -6.01 -12.35 1.75
N ARG A 107 -5.80 -12.09 0.44
CA ARG A 107 -4.58 -11.42 -0.03
C ARG A 107 -4.58 -9.92 0.26
N TYR A 108 -3.63 -9.46 1.08
CA TYR A 108 -3.55 -8.06 1.51
C TYR A 108 -2.14 -7.49 1.35
N VAL A 109 -1.98 -6.40 0.60
CA VAL A 109 -0.70 -5.70 0.42
C VAL A 109 -0.78 -4.33 1.08
N MET A 110 0.10 -4.06 2.05
CA MET A 110 0.22 -2.79 2.75
C MET A 110 1.39 -1.99 2.20
N VAL A 111 1.15 -0.76 1.75
CA VAL A 111 2.23 0.20 1.52
C VAL A 111 2.54 0.92 2.83
N SER A 112 3.70 0.63 3.39
CA SER A 112 4.26 1.22 4.60
C SER A 112 5.47 2.10 4.27
N TYR A 113 6.51 2.09 5.08
CA TYR A 113 7.77 2.77 4.80
C TYR A 113 8.96 1.96 5.36
N PHE A 114 10.17 2.24 4.88
CA PHE A 114 11.40 1.57 5.32
C PHE A 114 11.72 1.90 6.78
N GLY A 115 11.84 0.86 7.63
CA GLY A 115 12.06 1.00 9.06
C GLY A 115 10.78 1.22 9.88
N ALA A 116 9.60 0.93 9.32
CA ALA A 116 8.35 0.96 10.06
C ALA A 116 8.31 -0.15 11.11
N GLY A 117 8.00 0.21 12.34
CA GLY A 117 7.88 -0.76 13.44
C GLY A 117 7.81 -0.09 14.80
N PRO A 118 7.55 -0.84 15.88
CA PRO A 118 7.46 -0.30 17.23
C PRO A 118 8.73 0.44 17.69
N ASP A 119 9.88 0.01 17.17
CA ASP A 119 11.20 0.58 17.51
C ASP A 119 11.71 1.56 16.44
N HIS A 120 10.81 2.30 15.77
CA HIS A 120 11.15 3.23 14.67
C HIS A 120 12.11 4.37 15.06
N GLY A 121 12.28 4.65 16.34
CA GLY A 121 13.26 5.62 16.86
C GLY A 121 12.99 7.09 16.48
N VAL A 122 11.82 7.41 15.94
CA VAL A 122 11.44 8.79 15.60
C VAL A 122 11.07 9.55 16.88
N PRO A 123 11.74 10.67 17.23
CA PRO A 123 11.44 11.43 18.45
C PRO A 123 10.01 11.99 18.46
N GLU A 124 9.39 12.13 19.64
CA GLU A 124 8.01 12.62 19.80
C GLU A 124 7.80 14.04 19.26
N ASP A 125 8.82 14.88 19.30
CA ASP A 125 8.81 16.25 18.76
C ASP A 125 9.01 16.34 17.24
N ASN A 126 9.28 15.21 16.58
CA ASN A 126 9.43 15.16 15.13
C ASN A 126 8.05 15.13 14.46
N SER A 127 7.85 15.94 13.43
CA SER A 127 6.60 15.97 12.66
C SER A 127 6.22 14.65 12.00
N PHE A 128 7.18 13.75 11.81
CA PHE A 128 6.97 12.41 11.27
C PHE A 128 6.51 11.39 12.33
N HIS A 129 6.60 11.71 13.63
CA HIS A 129 6.32 10.78 14.74
C HIS A 129 4.91 10.18 14.66
N ALA A 130 3.88 11.01 14.52
CA ALA A 130 2.50 10.52 14.43
C ALA A 130 2.27 9.54 13.27
N TYR A 131 2.93 9.79 12.14
CA TYR A 131 2.88 8.87 11.00
C TYR A 131 3.61 7.56 11.30
N ALA A 132 4.81 7.64 11.89
CA ALA A 132 5.58 6.46 12.27
C ALA A 132 4.81 5.56 13.25
N GLU A 133 4.23 6.15 14.31
CA GLU A 133 3.36 5.45 15.27
C GLU A 133 2.14 4.82 14.60
N ALA A 134 1.44 5.56 13.73
CA ALA A 134 0.26 5.05 13.04
C ALA A 134 0.59 3.86 12.15
N LYS A 135 1.69 3.93 11.37
CA LYS A 135 2.14 2.84 10.52
C LYS A 135 2.64 1.65 11.32
N ALA A 136 3.42 1.88 12.39
CA ALA A 136 3.88 0.82 13.29
C ALA A 136 2.70 0.03 13.89
N ALA A 137 1.66 0.73 14.35
CA ALA A 137 0.46 0.09 14.89
C ALA A 137 -0.31 -0.70 13.82
N ALA A 138 -0.52 -0.13 12.62
CA ALA A 138 -1.21 -0.81 11.52
C ALA A 138 -0.43 -2.05 11.04
N ASP A 139 0.88 -1.94 10.85
CA ASP A 139 1.74 -3.04 10.41
C ASP A 139 1.81 -4.16 11.47
N THR A 140 1.84 -3.80 12.77
CA THR A 140 1.79 -4.77 13.87
C THR A 140 0.45 -5.50 13.90
N TYR A 141 -0.65 -4.77 13.72
CA TYR A 141 -1.97 -5.38 13.65
C TYR A 141 -2.08 -6.33 12.46
N LEU A 142 -1.66 -5.91 11.26
CA LEU A 142 -1.68 -6.75 10.06
C LEU A 142 -0.91 -8.07 10.26
N LYS A 143 0.27 -8.00 10.87
CA LYS A 143 1.08 -9.18 11.20
C LYS A 143 0.41 -10.15 12.17
N SER A 144 -0.55 -9.69 12.97
CA SER A 144 -1.32 -10.51 13.91
C SER A 144 -2.56 -11.16 13.29
N THR A 145 -2.92 -10.81 12.06
CA THR A 145 -4.07 -11.36 11.35
C THR A 145 -3.71 -12.65 10.59
N GLU A 146 -4.74 -13.39 10.18
CA GLU A 146 -4.62 -14.57 9.32
C GLU A 146 -4.63 -14.23 7.82
N LEU A 147 -4.58 -12.94 7.46
CA LEU A 147 -4.50 -12.51 6.06
C LEU A 147 -3.18 -12.97 5.42
N ASP A 148 -3.23 -13.28 4.15
CA ASP A 148 -2.04 -13.50 3.30
C ASP A 148 -1.38 -12.14 2.99
N TRP A 149 -0.80 -11.53 4.04
CA TRP A 149 -0.28 -10.17 3.96
C TRP A 149 1.14 -10.09 3.37
N THR A 150 1.42 -8.96 2.73
CA THR A 150 2.78 -8.48 2.42
C THR A 150 2.86 -7.00 2.79
N ILE A 151 3.90 -6.59 3.52
CA ILE A 151 4.16 -5.20 3.86
C ILE A 151 5.32 -4.70 3.00
N LEU A 152 5.08 -3.63 2.26
CA LEU A 152 6.08 -2.95 1.44
C LEU A 152 6.65 -1.77 2.22
N GLY A 153 7.96 -1.78 2.45
CA GLY A 153 8.71 -0.74 3.14
C GLY A 153 9.61 0.04 2.18
N PRO A 154 9.06 0.91 1.31
CA PRO A 154 9.88 1.77 0.46
C PRO A 154 10.61 2.83 1.28
N SER A 155 11.81 3.20 0.86
CA SER A 155 12.54 4.35 1.39
C SER A 155 11.92 5.69 0.93
N ARG A 156 12.66 6.78 0.93
CA ARG A 156 12.15 8.10 0.53
C ARG A 156 11.59 8.09 -0.89
N LEU A 157 10.32 8.44 -1.04
CA LEU A 157 9.62 8.37 -2.33
C LEU A 157 9.98 9.54 -3.24
N THR A 158 10.33 9.25 -4.49
CA THR A 158 10.56 10.26 -5.55
C THR A 158 9.51 10.15 -6.66
N ASP A 159 9.45 11.18 -7.51
CA ASP A 159 8.65 11.18 -8.74
C ASP A 159 9.53 10.98 -9.99
N GLU A 160 10.80 10.57 -9.80
CA GLU A 160 11.67 10.19 -10.90
C GLU A 160 11.14 8.94 -11.61
N PRO A 161 11.42 8.78 -12.90
CA PRO A 161 11.04 7.57 -13.63
C PRO A 161 11.59 6.29 -13.00
N GLY A 162 10.78 5.25 -12.93
CA GLY A 162 11.21 3.95 -12.43
C GLY A 162 12.21 3.26 -13.35
N THR A 163 13.21 2.64 -12.75
CA THR A 163 14.23 1.86 -13.47
C THR A 163 13.80 0.41 -13.72
N GLY A 164 12.77 -0.08 -13.01
CA GLY A 164 12.39 -1.48 -12.97
C GLY A 164 13.34 -2.35 -12.14
N ALA A 165 14.25 -1.72 -11.38
CA ALA A 165 15.25 -2.41 -10.57
C ALA A 165 15.27 -1.83 -9.14
N ILE A 166 15.53 -2.69 -8.14
CA ILE A 166 15.56 -2.34 -6.71
C ILE A 166 16.71 -3.05 -5.98
N ALA A 167 17.00 -2.57 -4.79
CA ALA A 167 17.80 -3.27 -3.78
C ALA A 167 16.89 -3.60 -2.59
N VAL A 168 16.78 -4.88 -2.23
CA VAL A 168 15.96 -5.35 -1.10
C VAL A 168 16.81 -5.49 0.15
N GLY A 169 16.30 -5.03 1.28
CA GLY A 169 16.98 -5.08 2.57
C GLY A 169 18.16 -4.10 2.66
N GLY A 170 19.06 -4.40 3.62
CA GLY A 170 20.19 -3.54 3.93
C GLY A 170 19.87 -2.50 5.01
N ASP A 171 20.92 -1.80 5.48
CA ASP A 171 20.76 -0.68 6.40
C ASP A 171 20.32 0.56 5.61
N ARG A 172 19.26 1.21 6.08
CA ARG A 172 18.81 2.47 5.49
C ARG A 172 19.84 3.57 5.73
N THR A 173 20.18 4.30 4.67
CA THR A 173 21.00 5.51 4.75
C THR A 173 20.17 6.77 4.44
N ASP A 174 20.65 7.95 4.87
CA ASP A 174 19.91 9.22 4.69
C ASP A 174 19.69 9.61 3.21
N GLY A 175 20.41 8.98 2.28
CA GLY A 175 20.30 9.23 0.84
C GLY A 175 19.41 8.25 0.09
N ASP A 176 18.94 7.20 0.77
CA ASP A 176 18.20 6.13 0.13
C ASP A 176 16.81 6.61 -0.31
N GLU A 177 16.50 6.33 -1.56
CA GLU A 177 15.25 6.71 -2.19
C GLU A 177 14.75 5.64 -3.14
N VAL A 178 13.46 5.71 -3.46
CA VAL A 178 12.82 4.82 -4.44
C VAL A 178 11.75 5.59 -5.21
N SER A 179 11.70 5.36 -6.52
CA SER A 179 10.67 5.96 -7.35
C SER A 179 9.31 5.34 -7.06
N ARG A 180 8.25 6.16 -7.14
CA ARG A 180 6.87 5.66 -7.01
C ARG A 180 6.50 4.68 -8.11
N ASP A 181 7.15 4.76 -9.27
CA ASP A 181 6.99 3.79 -10.35
C ASP A 181 7.51 2.41 -9.91
N ASN A 182 8.71 2.36 -9.30
CA ASN A 182 9.25 1.11 -8.78
C ASN A 182 8.42 0.54 -7.63
N VAL A 183 7.90 1.39 -6.72
CA VAL A 183 6.98 0.91 -5.65
C VAL A 183 5.72 0.29 -6.24
N ALA A 184 5.13 0.90 -7.25
CA ALA A 184 3.96 0.35 -7.95
C ALA A 184 4.29 -0.97 -8.66
N ALA A 185 5.46 -1.06 -9.30
CA ALA A 185 5.92 -2.29 -9.95
C ALA A 185 6.17 -3.42 -8.94
N VAL A 186 6.78 -3.12 -7.77
CA VAL A 186 6.94 -4.09 -6.67
C VAL A 186 5.57 -4.58 -6.20
N ALA A 187 4.61 -3.66 -5.95
CA ALA A 187 3.26 -4.04 -5.54
C ALA A 187 2.58 -4.97 -6.56
N ALA A 188 2.73 -4.69 -7.86
CA ALA A 188 2.19 -5.54 -8.92
C ALA A 188 2.82 -6.95 -8.97
N VAL A 189 4.13 -7.04 -8.69
CA VAL A 189 4.84 -8.33 -8.64
C VAL A 189 4.43 -9.14 -7.41
N VAL A 190 4.38 -8.54 -6.22
CA VAL A 190 4.04 -9.28 -4.99
C VAL A 190 2.61 -9.78 -4.99
N LEU A 191 1.67 -9.09 -5.64
CA LEU A 191 0.29 -9.56 -5.82
C LEU A 191 0.22 -10.91 -6.57
N ALA A 192 1.14 -11.15 -7.49
CA ALA A 192 1.20 -12.38 -8.29
C ALA A 192 2.17 -13.43 -7.71
N ARG A 193 2.80 -13.17 -6.55
CA ARG A 193 3.87 -14.00 -6.00
C ARG A 193 3.54 -14.53 -4.60
N PRO A 194 3.05 -15.77 -4.48
CA PRO A 194 2.71 -16.37 -3.17
C PRO A 194 3.87 -16.46 -2.19
N SER A 195 5.12 -16.56 -2.66
CA SER A 195 6.30 -16.61 -1.77
C SER A 195 6.53 -15.31 -0.97
N THR A 196 5.86 -14.21 -1.32
CA THR A 196 5.93 -12.95 -0.57
C THR A 196 4.89 -12.82 0.54
N VAL A 197 4.03 -13.83 0.71
CA VAL A 197 3.07 -13.88 1.82
C VAL A 197 3.81 -13.95 3.16
N HIS A 198 3.34 -13.15 4.11
CA HIS A 198 3.92 -12.97 5.45
C HIS A 198 5.36 -12.40 5.42
N GLN A 199 5.67 -11.60 4.40
CA GLN A 199 6.95 -10.92 4.27
C GLN A 199 6.82 -9.41 4.47
N VAL A 200 7.83 -8.82 5.13
CA VAL A 200 8.10 -7.38 5.11
C VAL A 200 9.24 -7.18 4.10
N ILE A 201 8.99 -6.41 3.08
CA ILE A 201 9.94 -6.17 2.00
C ILE A 201 10.34 -4.70 2.03
N GLU A 202 11.50 -4.42 2.58
CA GLU A 202 12.12 -3.09 2.60
C GLU A 202 13.05 -2.94 1.40
N PHE A 203 12.96 -1.82 0.70
CA PHE A 203 13.69 -1.65 -0.54
C PHE A 203 13.95 -0.19 -0.92
N ASN A 204 15.01 -0.01 -1.71
CA ASN A 204 15.44 1.22 -2.36
C ASN A 204 15.45 1.02 -3.88
N ASP A 205 15.60 2.09 -4.67
CA ASP A 205 16.05 1.93 -6.05
C ASP A 205 17.42 1.22 -6.06
N GLY A 206 17.68 0.45 -7.09
CA GLY A 206 18.89 -0.38 -7.17
C GLY A 206 19.12 -0.93 -8.57
N ASP A 207 19.98 -1.94 -8.66
CA ASP A 207 20.43 -2.50 -9.95
C ASP A 207 19.86 -3.89 -10.26
N THR A 208 19.15 -4.51 -9.30
CA THR A 208 18.57 -5.85 -9.51
C THR A 208 17.14 -5.73 -10.03
N PRO A 209 16.80 -6.33 -11.18
CA PRO A 209 15.43 -6.34 -11.68
C PRO A 209 14.43 -6.78 -10.62
N ILE A 210 13.29 -6.08 -10.51
CA ILE A 210 12.30 -6.32 -9.45
C ILE A 210 11.90 -7.79 -9.30
N PRO A 211 11.60 -8.54 -10.40
CA PRO A 211 11.25 -9.96 -10.27
C PRO A 211 12.36 -10.82 -9.67
N ASP A 212 13.62 -10.49 -9.97
CA ASP A 212 14.80 -11.24 -9.50
C ASP A 212 15.13 -10.87 -8.03
N ALA A 213 15.06 -9.59 -7.69
CA ALA A 213 15.25 -9.11 -6.33
C ALA A 213 14.26 -9.76 -5.35
N LEU A 214 12.99 -9.92 -5.77
CA LEU A 214 11.95 -10.56 -4.97
C LEU A 214 11.97 -12.10 -5.01
N ALA A 215 12.76 -12.71 -5.87
CA ALA A 215 12.93 -14.17 -5.90
C ALA A 215 13.94 -14.66 -4.84
N ALA A 216 14.83 -13.79 -4.41
CA ALA A 216 15.87 -14.07 -3.42
C ALA A 216 15.47 -13.73 -1.98
N SER A 217 14.25 -13.21 -1.77
CA SER A 217 13.72 -12.74 -0.49
C SER A 217 13.00 -13.85 0.26
#